data_00fb71541ccd06d3247a58bcab779ccb
#
_entry.id   00fb71541ccd06d3247a58bcab779ccb
#
_cell.length_a   1.000
_cell.length_b   1.000
_cell.length_c   1.000
_cell.angle_alpha   90.00
_cell.angle_beta   90.00
_cell.angle_gamma   90.00
#
_symmetry.space_group_name_H-M   'P 1'
#
loop_
_entity.id
_entity.type
_entity.pdbx_description
1 polymer ?
#
loop_
_entity_poly.entity_id
_entity_poly.type
_entity_poly.pdbx_seq_one_letter_code
_entity_poly.pdbx_strand_id
1 'polypeptide(L)'
;VQEGASSPADVFLTENSPAMVLVDNARLFAPVAPATLEQVDAAYRPAHGNWVAIAARSTVFVFNPGKLPEADLPKTLMDLAGPNWKGRWGASPAGADFQAIVAAVLALKGEAATLEWLKGMKSNFTAYRGNSAVLKAVNAGQIDSGVIYHYYRFGDQAKTGENSKNTALHYFKHQDPGAFVSLSGGGVLASSKHKDQAQAFLKWVTGKDGQAARAQLLAELIGRPG
;
A
#
# COMPACT_ATOMS: atom_id res chain seq x y z
N VAL A 1 3.39 0.80 21.07
CA VAL A 1 4.68 1.40 21.49
C VAL A 1 4.57 1.96 22.90
N GLN A 2 3.49 2.65 23.26
CA GLN A 2 3.31 3.23 24.62
C GLN A 2 3.32 2.19 25.73
N GLU A 3 2.71 1.03 25.49
CA GLU A 3 2.64 -0.06 26.48
C GLU A 3 3.95 -0.85 26.60
N GLY A 4 4.82 -0.78 25.56
CA GLY A 4 6.10 -1.46 25.55
C GLY A 4 6.00 -2.94 25.91
N ALA A 5 6.79 -3.36 26.93
CA ALA A 5 6.81 -4.74 27.42
C ALA A 5 5.53 -5.13 28.20
N SER A 6 4.65 -4.20 28.51
CA SER A 6 3.38 -4.45 29.19
C SER A 6 2.20 -4.68 28.24
N SER A 7 2.44 -4.69 26.93
CA SER A 7 1.39 -4.93 25.94
C SER A 7 0.75 -6.30 26.15
N PRO A 8 -0.59 -6.40 26.18
CA PRO A 8 -1.30 -7.67 26.28
C PRO A 8 -1.41 -8.40 24.95
N ALA A 9 -0.99 -7.79 23.85
CA ALA A 9 -1.08 -8.38 22.52
C ALA A 9 0.05 -9.38 22.27
N ASP A 10 -0.23 -10.40 21.48
CA ASP A 10 0.72 -11.43 21.07
C ASP A 10 1.29 -11.18 19.68
N VAL A 11 0.48 -10.63 18.78
CA VAL A 11 0.83 -10.37 17.38
C VAL A 11 0.49 -8.93 17.02
N PHE A 12 1.38 -8.28 16.29
CA PHE A 12 1.11 -7.00 15.66
C PHE A 12 0.94 -7.18 14.17
N LEU A 13 -0.20 -6.75 13.64
CA LEU A 13 -0.52 -6.76 12.22
C LEU A 13 -0.75 -5.33 11.74
N THR A 14 -0.28 -5.00 10.56
CA THR A 14 -0.52 -3.68 9.97
C THR A 14 -0.69 -3.76 8.45
N GLU A 15 -1.40 -2.78 7.93
CA GLU A 15 -1.62 -2.64 6.49
C GLU A 15 -0.43 -2.07 5.74
N ASN A 16 0.44 -1.28 6.39
CA ASN A 16 1.51 -0.54 5.73
C ASN A 16 2.84 -0.64 6.48
N SER A 17 3.93 -0.75 5.73
CA SER A 17 5.30 -0.94 6.23
C SER A 17 5.78 0.10 7.27
N PRO A 18 5.43 1.40 7.19
CA PRO A 18 5.92 2.37 8.17
C PRO A 18 5.57 2.02 9.62
N ALA A 19 4.38 1.45 9.87
CA ALA A 19 4.00 1.03 11.21
C ALA A 19 4.82 -0.19 11.69
N MET A 20 5.15 -1.13 10.78
CA MET A 20 6.06 -2.25 11.12
C MET A 20 7.44 -1.74 11.52
N VAL A 21 7.99 -0.82 10.71
CA VAL A 21 9.32 -0.23 10.98
C VAL A 21 9.34 0.52 12.32
N LEU A 22 8.26 1.22 12.65
CA LEU A 22 8.15 1.93 13.94
C LEU A 22 8.25 0.97 15.13
N VAL A 23 7.52 -0.13 15.08
CA VAL A 23 7.51 -1.15 16.17
C VAL A 23 8.84 -1.90 16.22
N ASP A 24 9.44 -2.16 15.07
CA ASP A 24 10.73 -2.83 14.94
C ASP A 24 11.89 -1.97 15.47
N ASN A 25 11.92 -0.69 15.12
CA ASN A 25 12.90 0.26 15.66
C ASN A 25 12.79 0.42 17.19
N ALA A 26 11.59 0.25 17.74
CA ALA A 26 11.37 0.20 19.18
C ALA A 26 11.78 -1.14 19.82
N ARG A 27 12.27 -2.11 19.04
CA ARG A 27 12.70 -3.46 19.48
C ARG A 27 11.61 -4.23 20.20
N LEU A 28 10.37 -4.10 19.74
CA LEU A 28 9.21 -4.74 20.38
C LEU A 28 8.83 -6.08 19.73
N PHE A 29 9.53 -6.52 18.68
CA PHE A 29 9.32 -7.83 18.07
C PHE A 29 10.27 -8.89 18.61
N ALA A 30 9.77 -10.11 18.74
CA ALA A 30 10.58 -11.31 18.83
C ALA A 30 10.98 -11.76 17.40
N PRO A 31 12.12 -12.46 17.22
CA PRO A 31 12.49 -13.04 15.94
C PRO A 31 11.38 -13.97 15.41
N VAL A 32 11.09 -13.87 14.12
CA VAL A 32 10.16 -14.78 13.45
C VAL A 32 10.82 -16.14 13.25
N ALA A 33 10.05 -17.22 13.44
CA ALA A 33 10.55 -18.58 13.27
C ALA A 33 11.10 -18.82 11.84
N PRO A 34 12.24 -19.51 11.67
CA PRO A 34 12.87 -19.75 10.37
C PRO A 34 11.91 -20.36 9.34
N ALA A 35 11.11 -21.33 9.74
CA ALA A 35 10.11 -21.97 8.87
C ALA A 35 9.01 -21.02 8.36
N THR A 36 8.76 -19.89 9.03
CA THR A 36 7.88 -18.83 8.55
C THR A 36 8.63 -17.91 7.59
N LEU A 37 9.89 -17.56 7.91
CA LEU A 37 10.73 -16.74 7.04
C LEU A 37 10.95 -17.39 5.68
N GLU A 38 11.12 -18.71 5.63
CA GLU A 38 11.31 -19.47 4.39
C GLU A 38 10.10 -19.44 3.45
N GLN A 39 8.91 -19.17 3.96
CA GLN A 39 7.67 -19.06 3.15
C GLN A 39 7.55 -17.71 2.44
N VAL A 40 8.34 -16.71 2.82
CA VAL A 40 8.27 -15.34 2.31
C VAL A 40 9.57 -14.97 1.63
N ASP A 41 9.50 -14.51 0.37
CA ASP A 41 10.67 -14.08 -0.38
C ASP A 41 11.46 -13.02 0.40
N ALA A 42 12.79 -13.08 0.29
CA ALA A 42 13.71 -12.18 0.97
C ALA A 42 13.45 -10.70 0.66
N ALA A 43 12.91 -10.38 -0.51
CA ALA A 43 12.51 -9.02 -0.89
C ALA A 43 11.33 -8.47 -0.07
N TYR A 44 10.58 -9.34 0.61
CA TYR A 44 9.36 -8.97 1.36
C TYR A 44 9.49 -9.19 2.87
N ARG A 45 10.70 -9.18 3.38
CA ARG A 45 11.00 -9.27 4.81
C ARG A 45 12.31 -8.55 5.13
N PRO A 46 12.47 -7.97 6.35
CA PRO A 46 13.75 -7.39 6.75
C PRO A 46 14.81 -8.47 6.91
N ALA A 47 16.06 -8.12 6.62
CA ALA A 47 17.20 -9.07 6.72
C ALA A 47 17.38 -9.69 8.11
N HIS A 48 17.03 -8.94 9.17
CA HIS A 48 17.11 -9.43 10.57
C HIS A 48 15.94 -10.33 11.00
N GLY A 49 14.88 -10.48 10.18
CA GLY A 49 13.82 -11.47 10.39
C GLY A 49 12.90 -11.23 11.58
N ASN A 50 12.70 -10.00 12.05
CA ASN A 50 11.81 -9.71 13.18
C ASN A 50 10.34 -9.59 12.80
N TRP A 51 10.05 -9.45 11.52
CA TRP A 51 8.71 -9.45 10.96
C TRP A 51 8.69 -9.98 9.53
N VAL A 52 7.53 -10.27 8.99
CA VAL A 52 7.35 -10.72 7.59
C VAL A 52 6.21 -9.97 6.92
N ALA A 53 6.27 -9.84 5.60
CA ALA A 53 5.12 -9.41 4.83
C ALA A 53 4.06 -10.50 4.76
N ILE A 54 2.80 -10.08 4.84
CA ILE A 54 1.62 -10.91 4.63
C ILE A 54 1.01 -10.62 3.26
N ALA A 55 1.11 -9.37 2.81
CA ALA A 55 0.67 -8.93 1.49
C ALA A 55 1.52 -7.78 0.97
N ALA A 56 1.56 -7.67 -0.36
CA ALA A 56 2.18 -6.55 -1.06
C ALA A 56 1.12 -5.73 -1.79
N ARG A 57 1.26 -4.41 -1.79
CA ARG A 57 0.39 -3.45 -2.45
C ARG A 57 1.20 -2.51 -3.31
N SER A 58 1.04 -2.63 -4.62
CA SER A 58 1.77 -1.79 -5.57
C SER A 58 1.07 -0.46 -5.75
N THR A 59 1.80 0.62 -5.62
CA THR A 59 1.37 1.95 -6.10
C THR A 59 1.16 1.88 -7.61
N VAL A 60 0.11 2.51 -8.07
CA VAL A 60 -0.19 2.63 -9.50
C VAL A 60 -0.74 4.00 -9.82
N PHE A 61 -0.52 4.42 -11.05
CA PHE A 61 -1.20 5.54 -11.65
C PHE A 61 -2.38 4.98 -12.46
N VAL A 62 -3.59 5.12 -11.91
CA VAL A 62 -4.82 4.76 -12.63
C VAL A 62 -5.21 5.89 -13.55
N PHE A 63 -5.58 5.60 -14.78
CA PHE A 63 -5.95 6.60 -15.78
C PHE A 63 -7.12 6.15 -16.65
N ASN A 64 -7.81 7.10 -17.25
CA ASN A 64 -8.86 6.86 -18.23
C ASN A 64 -8.25 6.98 -19.65
N PRO A 65 -8.10 5.88 -20.40
CA PRO A 65 -7.48 5.90 -21.74
C PRO A 65 -8.22 6.79 -22.75
N GLY A 66 -9.51 7.03 -22.55
CA GLY A 66 -10.30 7.94 -23.38
C GLY A 66 -10.00 9.42 -23.15
N LYS A 67 -9.29 9.77 -22.05
CA LYS A 67 -8.93 11.14 -21.70
C LYS A 67 -7.43 11.39 -21.67
N LEU A 68 -6.65 10.37 -21.37
CA LEU A 68 -5.20 10.43 -21.24
C LEU A 68 -4.59 9.30 -22.06
N PRO A 69 -4.07 9.58 -23.26
CA PRO A 69 -3.37 8.59 -24.08
C PRO A 69 -2.11 8.05 -23.38
N GLU A 70 -1.73 6.81 -23.68
CA GLU A 70 -0.53 6.17 -23.09
C GLU A 70 0.77 6.94 -23.36
N ALA A 71 0.85 7.62 -24.50
CA ALA A 71 2.02 8.43 -24.86
C ALA A 71 2.23 9.65 -23.93
N ASP A 72 1.16 10.11 -23.27
CA ASP A 72 1.15 11.28 -22.39
C ASP A 72 1.25 10.91 -20.90
N LEU A 73 1.43 9.62 -20.59
CA LEU A 73 1.57 9.16 -19.21
C LEU A 73 2.81 9.73 -18.52
N PRO A 74 2.76 9.98 -17.20
CA PRO A 74 3.91 10.50 -16.47
C PRO A 74 5.04 9.47 -16.46
N LYS A 75 6.27 9.93 -16.64
CA LYS A 75 7.46 9.07 -16.59
C LYS A 75 7.87 8.75 -15.16
N THR A 76 7.57 9.65 -14.24
CA THR A 76 7.85 9.55 -12.81
C THR A 76 6.69 10.12 -12.00
N LEU A 77 6.51 9.62 -10.78
CA LEU A 77 5.54 10.18 -9.83
C LEU A 77 5.79 11.68 -9.59
N MET A 78 7.05 12.11 -9.68
CA MET A 78 7.43 13.51 -9.45
C MET A 78 6.86 14.46 -10.50
N ASP A 79 6.57 14.00 -11.72
CA ASP A 79 5.99 14.81 -12.80
C ASP A 79 4.64 15.42 -12.41
N LEU A 80 3.88 14.75 -11.52
CA LEU A 80 2.55 15.17 -11.09
C LEU A 80 2.50 16.50 -10.35
N ALA A 81 3.64 16.97 -9.86
CA ALA A 81 3.80 18.31 -9.29
C ALA A 81 3.91 19.42 -10.37
N GLY A 82 4.19 19.03 -11.62
CA GLY A 82 4.37 19.98 -12.74
C GLY A 82 3.04 20.60 -13.20
N PRO A 83 3.11 21.78 -13.83
CA PRO A 83 1.92 22.55 -14.24
C PRO A 83 1.01 21.82 -15.25
N ASN A 84 1.58 20.91 -16.06
CA ASN A 84 0.85 20.13 -17.04
C ASN A 84 -0.15 19.14 -16.41
N TRP A 85 -0.03 18.89 -15.11
CA TRP A 85 -0.88 17.97 -14.35
C TRP A 85 -1.96 18.67 -13.51
N LYS A 86 -2.08 20.00 -13.64
CA LYS A 86 -3.06 20.77 -12.87
C LYS A 86 -4.49 20.35 -13.24
N GLY A 87 -5.23 19.89 -12.21
CA GLY A 87 -6.63 19.46 -12.34
C GLY A 87 -6.84 18.12 -13.05
N ARG A 88 -5.75 17.41 -13.41
CA ARG A 88 -5.82 16.17 -14.21
C ARG A 88 -5.75 14.90 -13.38
N TRP A 89 -5.39 14.97 -12.12
CA TRP A 89 -5.24 13.80 -11.27
C TRP A 89 -5.79 13.99 -9.85
N GLY A 90 -6.04 12.87 -9.18
CA GLY A 90 -6.56 12.85 -7.82
C GLY A 90 -5.85 11.83 -6.93
N ALA A 91 -5.96 12.06 -5.62
CA ALA A 91 -5.45 11.16 -4.59
C ALA A 91 -6.26 11.29 -3.29
N SER A 92 -6.02 10.38 -2.34
CA SER A 92 -6.58 10.42 -0.98
C SER A 92 -5.50 10.83 0.03
N PRO A 93 -5.23 12.12 0.24
CA PRO A 93 -4.06 12.60 0.98
C PRO A 93 -4.12 12.26 2.48
N ALA A 94 -5.31 12.12 3.07
CA ALA A 94 -5.48 11.74 4.46
C ALA A 94 -5.37 10.22 4.70
N GLY A 95 -5.34 9.43 3.63
CA GLY A 95 -5.26 7.96 3.73
C GLY A 95 -3.85 7.46 4.04
N ALA A 96 -3.75 6.40 4.85
CA ALA A 96 -2.48 5.77 5.20
C ALA A 96 -1.70 5.29 3.96
N ASP A 97 -2.39 4.87 2.89
CA ASP A 97 -1.80 4.46 1.62
C ASP A 97 -1.01 5.59 0.97
N PHE A 98 -1.61 6.78 0.88
CA PHE A 98 -0.92 7.92 0.28
C PHE A 98 0.21 8.45 1.16
N GLN A 99 0.05 8.42 2.48
CA GLN A 99 1.11 8.77 3.43
C GLN A 99 2.33 7.85 3.29
N ALA A 100 2.11 6.55 3.04
CA ALA A 100 3.20 5.61 2.78
C ALA A 100 3.92 5.91 1.46
N ILE A 101 3.20 6.35 0.42
CA ILE A 101 3.80 6.81 -0.84
C ILE A 101 4.66 8.07 -0.61
N VAL A 102 4.16 9.03 0.17
CA VAL A 102 4.93 10.24 0.56
C VAL A 102 6.19 9.86 1.34
N ALA A 103 6.11 8.88 2.24
CA ALA A 103 7.28 8.38 2.95
C ALA A 103 8.31 7.75 1.99
N ALA A 104 7.88 7.07 0.94
CA ALA A 104 8.77 6.57 -0.10
C ALA A 104 9.43 7.71 -0.92
N VAL A 105 8.67 8.76 -1.25
CA VAL A 105 9.24 9.98 -1.87
C VAL A 105 10.32 10.57 -0.98
N LEU A 106 10.03 10.72 0.32
CA LEU A 106 10.98 11.27 1.30
C LEU A 106 12.27 10.44 1.38
N ALA A 107 12.13 9.12 1.45
CA ALA A 107 13.27 8.20 1.55
C ALA A 107 14.15 8.22 0.28
N LEU A 108 13.56 8.36 -0.89
CA LEU A 108 14.28 8.27 -2.18
C LEU A 108 14.78 9.62 -2.70
N LYS A 109 14.10 10.72 -2.37
CA LYS A 109 14.37 12.05 -2.93
C LYS A 109 14.85 13.07 -1.88
N GLY A 110 14.70 12.74 -0.60
CA GLY A 110 15.04 13.64 0.50
C GLY A 110 13.97 14.70 0.79
N GLU A 111 14.15 15.42 1.90
CA GLU A 111 13.15 16.33 2.46
C GLU A 111 12.83 17.51 1.52
N ALA A 112 13.84 18.18 0.99
CA ALA A 112 13.65 19.35 0.14
C ALA A 112 12.84 19.02 -1.13
N ALA A 113 13.20 17.96 -1.84
CA ALA A 113 12.49 17.53 -3.05
C ALA A 113 11.07 17.06 -2.74
N THR A 114 10.88 16.39 -1.60
CA THR A 114 9.55 15.96 -1.14
C THR A 114 8.66 17.16 -0.83
N LEU A 115 9.18 18.17 -0.15
CA LEU A 115 8.42 19.38 0.17
C LEU A 115 7.99 20.13 -1.10
N GLU A 116 8.89 20.27 -2.06
CA GLU A 116 8.56 20.93 -3.34
C GLU A 116 7.53 20.11 -4.12
N TRP A 117 7.65 18.78 -4.16
CA TRP A 117 6.66 17.91 -4.77
C TRP A 117 5.28 18.07 -4.11
N LEU A 118 5.20 18.09 -2.78
CA LEU A 118 3.95 18.27 -2.03
C LEU A 118 3.31 19.65 -2.29
N LYS A 119 4.10 20.72 -2.43
CA LYS A 119 3.62 22.06 -2.79
C LYS A 119 3.00 22.05 -4.20
N GLY A 120 3.71 21.49 -5.17
CA GLY A 120 3.21 21.35 -6.54
C GLY A 120 1.96 20.47 -6.61
N MET A 121 1.98 19.33 -5.92
CA MET A 121 0.84 18.44 -5.79
C MET A 121 -0.40 19.17 -5.24
N LYS A 122 -0.25 19.92 -4.12
CA LYS A 122 -1.35 20.69 -3.51
C LYS A 122 -2.02 21.64 -4.50
N SER A 123 -1.29 22.19 -5.44
CA SER A 123 -1.81 23.10 -6.47
C SER A 123 -2.47 22.37 -7.65
N ASN A 124 -2.10 21.10 -7.89
CA ASN A 124 -2.43 20.38 -9.11
C ASN A 124 -3.48 19.28 -8.93
N PHE A 125 -3.60 18.67 -7.74
CA PHE A 125 -4.44 17.49 -7.57
C PHE A 125 -5.84 17.82 -7.00
N THR A 126 -6.76 16.88 -7.20
CA THR A 126 -8.07 16.88 -6.54
C THR A 126 -8.04 15.90 -5.37
N ALA A 127 -8.39 16.38 -4.16
CA ALA A 127 -8.44 15.55 -2.95
C ALA A 127 -9.74 14.74 -2.88
N TYR A 128 -9.60 13.44 -2.60
CA TYR A 128 -10.71 12.51 -2.38
C TYR A 128 -10.62 11.87 -0.99
N ARG A 129 -11.76 11.40 -0.46
CA ARG A 129 -11.85 10.74 0.86
C ARG A 129 -11.51 9.24 0.83
N GLY A 130 -10.93 8.73 -0.23
CA GLY A 130 -10.54 7.32 -0.35
C GLY A 130 -10.17 6.95 -1.77
N ASN A 131 -9.39 5.90 -1.92
CA ASN A 131 -8.91 5.43 -3.21
C ASN A 131 -10.05 4.90 -4.11
N SER A 132 -11.11 4.34 -3.53
CA SER A 132 -12.31 3.95 -4.28
C SER A 132 -13.01 5.15 -4.92
N ALA A 133 -13.02 6.31 -4.24
CA ALA A 133 -13.58 7.53 -4.80
C ALA A 133 -12.72 8.09 -5.93
N VAL A 134 -11.37 7.98 -5.82
CA VAL A 134 -10.44 8.31 -6.91
C VAL A 134 -10.72 7.43 -8.13
N LEU A 135 -10.81 6.10 -7.94
CA LEU A 135 -11.09 5.16 -9.02
C LEU A 135 -12.40 5.48 -9.74
N LYS A 136 -13.48 5.73 -8.99
CA LYS A 136 -14.80 6.12 -9.53
C LYS A 136 -14.72 7.41 -10.35
N ALA A 137 -14.03 8.42 -9.85
CA ALA A 137 -13.87 9.69 -10.55
C ALA A 137 -13.11 9.57 -11.87
N VAL A 138 -12.04 8.76 -11.90
CA VAL A 138 -11.29 8.45 -13.12
C VAL A 138 -12.16 7.67 -14.10
N ASN A 139 -12.87 6.64 -13.62
CA ASN A 139 -13.77 5.83 -14.47
C ASN A 139 -14.89 6.66 -15.09
N ALA A 140 -15.45 7.59 -14.32
CA ALA A 140 -16.50 8.51 -14.79
C ALA A 140 -15.96 9.65 -15.66
N GLY A 141 -14.62 9.78 -15.79
CA GLY A 141 -13.99 10.85 -16.55
C GLY A 141 -14.12 12.25 -15.89
N GLN A 142 -14.34 12.31 -14.59
CA GLN A 142 -14.33 13.57 -13.82
C GLN A 142 -12.93 14.13 -13.68
N ILE A 143 -11.94 13.26 -13.57
CA ILE A 143 -10.49 13.52 -13.66
C ILE A 143 -9.86 12.53 -14.64
N ASP A 144 -8.71 12.89 -15.21
CA ASP A 144 -8.05 12.04 -16.18
C ASP A 144 -7.38 10.82 -15.53
N SER A 145 -6.91 10.97 -14.28
CA SER A 145 -6.04 10.00 -13.62
C SER A 145 -6.04 10.12 -12.10
N GLY A 146 -5.34 9.20 -11.44
CA GLY A 146 -5.16 9.22 -10.00
C GLY A 146 -4.04 8.32 -9.50
N VAL A 147 -3.60 8.52 -8.27
CA VAL A 147 -2.63 7.67 -7.59
C VAL A 147 -3.36 6.87 -6.52
N ILE A 148 -3.33 5.54 -6.67
CA ILE A 148 -3.97 4.58 -5.77
C ILE A 148 -3.10 3.32 -5.63
N TYR A 149 -3.53 2.33 -4.87
CA TYR A 149 -2.96 0.98 -4.95
C TYR A 149 -3.72 0.10 -5.94
N HIS A 150 -2.99 -0.80 -6.60
CA HIS A 150 -3.49 -1.64 -7.70
C HIS A 150 -4.75 -2.45 -7.34
N TYR A 151 -4.87 -2.92 -6.09
CA TYR A 151 -5.94 -3.81 -5.67
C TYR A 151 -7.33 -3.16 -5.69
N TYR A 152 -7.43 -1.82 -5.62
CA TYR A 152 -8.72 -1.12 -5.73
C TYR A 152 -9.39 -1.37 -7.08
N ARG A 153 -8.61 -1.32 -8.17
CA ARG A 153 -9.12 -1.61 -9.52
C ARG A 153 -9.45 -3.08 -9.69
N PHE A 154 -8.55 -3.97 -9.31
CA PHE A 154 -8.78 -5.41 -9.42
C PHE A 154 -9.93 -5.88 -8.53
N GLY A 155 -10.07 -5.32 -7.33
CA GLY A 155 -11.19 -5.59 -6.44
C GLY A 155 -12.55 -5.13 -7.01
N ASP A 156 -12.60 -3.99 -7.69
CA ASP A 156 -13.81 -3.56 -8.39
C ASP A 156 -14.12 -4.50 -9.58
N GLN A 157 -13.11 -4.85 -10.37
CA GLN A 157 -13.28 -5.77 -11.50
C GLN A 157 -13.76 -7.16 -11.08
N ALA A 158 -13.29 -7.67 -9.95
CA ALA A 158 -13.74 -8.95 -9.42
C ALA A 158 -15.20 -8.95 -8.95
N LYS A 159 -15.77 -7.76 -8.66
CA LYS A 159 -17.17 -7.58 -8.25
C LYS A 159 -18.09 -7.35 -9.44
N THR A 160 -18.00 -6.18 -10.01
CA THR A 160 -18.91 -5.69 -11.06
C THR A 160 -18.17 -5.02 -12.21
N GLY A 161 -16.98 -4.48 -11.97
CA GLY A 161 -16.22 -3.69 -12.92
C GLY A 161 -16.84 -2.31 -13.23
N GLU A 162 -17.95 -1.95 -12.61
CA GLU A 162 -18.69 -0.72 -12.95
C GLU A 162 -17.89 0.56 -12.73
N ASN A 163 -17.01 0.54 -11.71
CA ASN A 163 -16.18 1.69 -11.36
C ASN A 163 -14.76 1.61 -11.94
N SER A 164 -14.46 0.64 -12.79
CA SER A 164 -13.12 0.44 -13.34
C SER A 164 -13.07 0.10 -14.83
N LYS A 165 -14.22 -0.08 -15.50
CA LYS A 165 -14.30 -0.48 -16.92
C LYS A 165 -13.60 0.48 -17.87
N ASN A 166 -13.60 1.77 -17.58
CA ASN A 166 -12.99 2.82 -18.38
C ASN A 166 -11.60 3.21 -17.86
N THR A 167 -10.94 2.35 -17.09
CA THR A 167 -9.65 2.65 -16.49
C THR A 167 -8.58 1.66 -16.90
N ALA A 168 -7.33 2.14 -16.95
CA ALA A 168 -6.13 1.32 -17.09
C ALA A 168 -5.13 1.67 -15.97
N LEU A 169 -4.14 0.80 -15.76
CA LEU A 169 -3.09 1.00 -14.78
C LEU A 169 -1.75 1.24 -15.48
N HIS A 170 -1.05 2.27 -15.04
CA HIS A 170 0.35 2.48 -15.36
C HIS A 170 1.19 2.21 -14.12
N TYR A 171 2.23 1.39 -14.27
CA TYR A 171 3.20 1.05 -13.24
C TYR A 171 4.49 1.81 -13.50
N PHE A 172 4.87 2.65 -12.57
CA PHE A 172 6.20 3.23 -12.58
C PHE A 172 7.26 2.13 -12.41
N LYS A 173 8.46 2.37 -12.88
CA LYS A 173 9.52 1.37 -12.92
C LYS A 173 10.79 1.85 -12.24
N HIS A 174 11.71 0.92 -12.01
CA HIS A 174 13.02 1.18 -11.42
C HIS A 174 12.91 1.74 -9.99
N GLN A 175 13.75 2.71 -9.65
CA GLN A 175 13.76 3.38 -8.34
C GLN A 175 12.88 4.65 -8.31
N ASP A 176 11.81 4.67 -9.09
CA ASP A 176 10.83 5.73 -9.00
C ASP A 176 10.01 5.62 -7.71
N PRO A 177 9.73 6.71 -6.99
CA PRO A 177 8.84 6.66 -5.83
C PRO A 177 7.46 6.09 -6.13
N GLY A 178 6.97 6.26 -7.35
CA GLY A 178 5.71 5.69 -7.84
C GLY A 178 5.76 4.16 -8.06
N ALA A 179 6.96 3.55 -8.06
CA ALA A 179 7.12 2.10 -8.07
C ALA A 179 7.09 1.49 -6.65
N PHE A 180 6.79 2.30 -5.64
CA PHE A 180 6.72 1.85 -4.25
C PHE A 180 5.72 0.73 -4.06
N VAL A 181 6.17 -0.32 -3.36
CA VAL A 181 5.35 -1.45 -2.92
C VAL A 181 5.24 -1.39 -1.41
N SER A 182 4.04 -1.12 -0.90
CA SER A 182 3.77 -1.18 0.53
C SER A 182 3.52 -2.61 0.95
N LEU A 183 4.09 -3.01 2.09
CA LEU A 183 3.91 -4.33 2.66
C LEU A 183 2.95 -4.26 3.85
N SER A 184 1.90 -5.08 3.80
CA SER A 184 1.18 -5.44 5.01
C SER A 184 2.03 -6.44 5.77
N GLY A 185 2.31 -6.19 7.02
CA GLY A 185 3.23 -6.99 7.81
C GLY A 185 2.62 -7.63 9.04
N GLY A 186 3.29 -8.66 9.55
CA GLY A 186 3.01 -9.30 10.83
C GLY A 186 4.29 -9.62 11.59
N GLY A 187 4.26 -9.44 12.90
CA GLY A 187 5.34 -9.77 13.81
C GLY A 187 4.81 -10.23 15.16
N VAL A 188 5.55 -11.10 15.84
CA VAL A 188 5.25 -11.55 17.20
C VAL A 188 5.84 -10.54 18.18
N LEU A 189 5.06 -10.08 19.15
CA LEU A 189 5.55 -9.16 20.16
C LEU A 189 6.48 -9.87 21.16
N ALA A 190 7.59 -9.22 21.50
CA ALA A 190 8.55 -9.75 22.47
C ALA A 190 7.93 -9.96 23.87
N SER A 191 6.92 -9.16 24.22
CA SER A 191 6.12 -9.25 25.45
C SER A 191 5.13 -10.40 25.48
N SER A 192 4.86 -11.05 24.32
CA SER A 192 3.87 -12.13 24.23
C SER A 192 4.15 -13.24 25.24
N LYS A 193 3.10 -13.69 25.92
CA LYS A 193 3.10 -14.88 26.79
C LYS A 193 2.73 -16.16 26.02
N HIS A 194 2.27 -16.02 24.77
CA HIS A 194 1.80 -17.11 23.91
C HIS A 194 2.61 -17.16 22.61
N LYS A 195 3.95 -17.08 22.72
CA LYS A 195 4.85 -16.95 21.55
C LYS A 195 4.70 -18.08 20.55
N ASP A 196 4.53 -19.31 21.02
CA ASP A 196 4.40 -20.48 20.15
C ASP A 196 3.12 -20.40 19.30
N GLN A 197 2.00 -19.99 19.89
CA GLN A 197 0.73 -19.80 19.18
C GLN A 197 0.81 -18.62 18.22
N ALA A 198 1.47 -17.53 18.62
CA ALA A 198 1.70 -16.37 17.77
C ALA A 198 2.58 -16.71 16.56
N GLN A 199 3.65 -17.50 16.73
CA GLN A 199 4.49 -18.00 15.64
C GLN A 199 3.71 -18.95 14.73
N ALA A 200 2.90 -19.86 15.30
CA ALA A 200 2.03 -20.75 14.51
C ALA A 200 1.02 -19.96 13.67
N PHE A 201 0.44 -18.89 14.22
CA PHE A 201 -0.44 -17.99 13.48
C PHE A 201 0.28 -17.30 12.33
N LEU A 202 1.49 -16.73 12.54
CA LEU A 202 2.26 -16.11 11.46
C LEU A 202 2.62 -17.13 10.38
N LYS A 203 3.02 -18.34 10.75
CA LYS A 203 3.31 -19.43 9.81
C LYS A 203 2.09 -19.78 8.97
N TRP A 204 0.90 -19.85 9.59
CA TRP A 204 -0.34 -20.14 8.88
C TRP A 204 -0.72 -19.01 7.92
N VAL A 205 -0.73 -17.76 8.38
CA VAL A 205 -1.17 -16.63 7.56
C VAL A 205 -0.25 -16.33 6.36
N THR A 206 1.04 -16.68 6.46
CA THR A 206 2.00 -16.57 5.35
C THR A 206 2.03 -17.82 4.46
N GLY A 207 1.51 -18.94 4.95
CA GLY A 207 1.45 -20.20 4.23
C GLY A 207 0.30 -20.26 3.21
N LYS A 208 0.31 -21.31 2.39
CA LYS A 208 -0.64 -21.52 1.29
C LYS A 208 -2.11 -21.40 1.74
N ASP A 209 -2.47 -22.07 2.83
CA ASP A 209 -3.86 -22.12 3.30
C ASP A 209 -4.34 -20.77 3.85
N GLY A 210 -3.50 -20.07 4.62
CA GLY A 210 -3.79 -18.73 5.12
C GLY A 210 -3.91 -17.71 3.99
N GLN A 211 -3.06 -17.81 2.97
CA GLN A 211 -3.14 -16.94 1.79
C GLN A 211 -4.41 -17.23 0.96
N ALA A 212 -4.81 -18.50 0.83
CA ALA A 212 -6.05 -18.89 0.16
C ALA A 212 -7.29 -18.38 0.91
N ALA A 213 -7.34 -18.58 2.24
CA ALA A 213 -8.43 -18.08 3.09
C ALA A 213 -8.54 -16.54 3.02
N ARG A 214 -7.41 -15.83 3.00
CA ARG A 214 -7.40 -14.37 2.85
C ARG A 214 -7.92 -13.90 1.49
N ALA A 215 -7.56 -14.59 0.42
CA ALA A 215 -8.04 -14.28 -0.93
C ALA A 215 -9.57 -14.48 -1.01
N GLN A 216 -10.09 -15.54 -0.42
CA GLN A 216 -11.52 -15.82 -0.33
C GLN A 216 -12.27 -14.77 0.50
N LEU A 217 -11.77 -14.42 1.69
CA LEU A 217 -12.34 -13.37 2.53
C LEU A 217 -12.38 -12.01 1.83
N LEU A 218 -11.33 -11.66 1.10
CA LEU A 218 -11.30 -10.44 0.29
C LEU A 218 -12.39 -10.48 -0.78
N ALA A 219 -12.59 -11.60 -1.46
CA ALA A 219 -13.66 -11.77 -2.44
C ALA A 219 -15.05 -11.64 -1.80
N GLU A 220 -15.28 -12.24 -0.63
CA GLU A 220 -16.55 -12.17 0.10
C GLU A 220 -16.83 -10.77 0.69
N LEU A 221 -15.84 -10.13 1.32
CA LEU A 221 -15.96 -8.75 1.83
C LEU A 221 -16.23 -7.75 0.71
N ILE A 222 -15.62 -8.01 -0.42
CA ILE A 222 -15.84 -7.27 -1.65
C ILE A 222 -17.28 -7.51 -2.20
N GLY A 223 -17.90 -8.64 -1.96
CA GLY A 223 -19.26 -9.00 -2.40
C GLY A 223 -20.39 -8.51 -1.50
N ARG A 224 -20.14 -7.96 -0.30
CA ARG A 224 -21.20 -7.46 0.58
C ARG A 224 -21.56 -6.03 0.20
N PRO A 225 -22.83 -5.71 -0.12
CA PRO A 225 -23.28 -4.33 -0.18
C PRO A 225 -23.16 -3.71 1.21
N GLY A 226 -22.46 -2.58 1.29
CA GLY A 226 -22.37 -1.77 2.51
C GLY A 226 -23.60 -0.93 2.72
#